data_1c652c1b96ec1646842a0d95b30c9ae6
#
_entry.id   1c652c1b96ec1646842a0d95b30c9ae6
#
_cell.length_a   1.000
_cell.length_b   1.000
_cell.length_c   1.000
_cell.angle_alpha   90.00
_cell.angle_beta   90.00
_cell.angle_gamma   90.00
#
_symmetry.space_group_name_H-M   'P 1'
#
loop_
_entity.id
_entity.type
_entity.pdbx_description
1 polymer ?
#
loop_
_entity_poly.entity_id
_entity_poly.type
_entity_poly.pdbx_seq_one_letter_code
_entity_poly.pdbx_strand_id
1 'polypeptide(L)'
;GVVEILDNEIINVYTQNNTDNMLVPHPYCFRISKVEYDESANLLIANSMVQNAFCYLTYDNVWGNFETFSLIGESEILGMTLDKRHHYKFLWTSDNKILVLDNDGNKIILNPNNGSYDQSTKVNCIVQDMDGELWIGTDKGIKVAYNIADIFETNDGITSTTECQNIIYQENGIAQYLLNFENVTCMMIDGGNRKWVGTERNGIYVLSPSGDEQLYHFTAENSPLISNRVLCMAQNGLNGEVFIGTDRGIVSYRAESIKGM
;
A
#
# COMPACT_ATOMS: atom_id res chain seq x y z
N GLY A 1 17.97 -0.95 -12.07
CA GLY A 1 16.96 -1.13 -13.10
C GLY A 1 15.88 -2.13 -12.73
N VAL A 2 15.02 -2.45 -13.67
CA VAL A 2 13.97 -3.47 -13.54
C VAL A 2 14.35 -4.66 -14.43
N VAL A 3 14.12 -5.87 -13.93
CA VAL A 3 14.41 -7.11 -14.66
C VAL A 3 13.10 -7.82 -14.95
N GLU A 4 12.89 -8.20 -16.19
CA GLU A 4 11.76 -9.01 -16.63
C GLU A 4 12.22 -10.46 -16.82
N ILE A 5 11.48 -11.37 -16.20
CA ILE A 5 11.79 -12.80 -16.22
C ILE A 5 10.57 -13.55 -16.75
N LEU A 6 10.80 -14.43 -17.73
CA LEU A 6 9.81 -15.36 -18.27
C LEU A 6 10.42 -16.76 -18.31
N ASP A 7 9.70 -17.76 -17.81
CA ASP A 7 10.12 -19.17 -17.76
C ASP A 7 11.52 -19.38 -17.16
N ASN A 8 11.85 -18.63 -16.09
CA ASN A 8 13.15 -18.59 -15.42
C ASN A 8 14.31 -18.00 -16.24
N GLU A 9 14.04 -17.38 -17.38
CA GLU A 9 15.04 -16.69 -18.18
C GLU A 9 14.85 -15.19 -18.09
N ILE A 10 15.95 -14.42 -18.00
CA ILE A 10 15.91 -12.96 -18.09
C ILE A 10 15.69 -12.59 -19.55
N ILE A 11 14.53 -12.01 -19.84
CA ILE A 11 14.17 -11.58 -21.19
C ILE A 11 14.45 -10.09 -21.44
N ASN A 12 14.35 -9.26 -20.40
CA ASN A 12 14.69 -7.84 -20.48
C ASN A 12 15.35 -7.34 -19.19
N VAL A 13 16.25 -6.34 -19.36
CA VAL A 13 16.82 -5.56 -18.27
C VAL A 13 16.63 -4.08 -18.62
N TYR A 14 15.71 -3.42 -17.91
CA TYR A 14 15.40 -2.02 -18.14
C TYR A 14 16.33 -1.12 -17.32
N THR A 15 16.97 -0.19 -18.01
CA THR A 15 17.89 0.80 -17.44
C THR A 15 17.64 2.16 -18.11
N GLN A 16 18.35 3.18 -17.70
CA GLN A 16 18.23 4.50 -18.33
C GLN A 16 18.39 4.48 -19.86
N ASN A 17 19.30 3.65 -20.37
CA ASN A 17 19.71 3.68 -21.78
C ASN A 17 18.67 3.07 -22.75
N ASN A 18 17.74 2.26 -22.26
CA ASN A 18 16.73 1.58 -23.09
C ASN A 18 15.29 1.86 -22.62
N THR A 19 15.08 2.98 -21.94
CA THR A 19 13.76 3.39 -21.44
C THR A 19 13.47 4.85 -21.75
N ASP A 20 14.03 5.37 -22.85
CA ASP A 20 13.91 6.78 -23.28
C ASP A 20 14.25 7.79 -22.16
N ASN A 21 15.19 7.44 -21.28
CA ASN A 21 15.55 8.15 -20.07
C ASN A 21 14.41 8.30 -19.05
N MET A 22 13.36 7.47 -19.11
CA MET A 22 12.30 7.49 -18.09
C MET A 22 12.76 6.85 -16.79
N LEU A 23 13.51 5.75 -16.86
CA LEU A 23 14.05 5.09 -15.68
C LEU A 23 15.44 5.68 -15.33
N VAL A 24 15.43 6.78 -14.59
CA VAL A 24 16.66 7.52 -14.22
C VAL A 24 17.22 6.98 -12.91
N PRO A 25 18.54 6.68 -12.80
CA PRO A 25 19.14 6.34 -11.52
C PRO A 25 19.28 7.59 -10.63
N HIS A 26 19.08 7.41 -9.34
CA HIS A 26 19.65 8.33 -8.34
C HIS A 26 21.18 8.28 -8.45
N PRO A 27 21.97 9.30 -8.08
CA PRO A 27 23.40 9.38 -8.40
C PRO A 27 24.24 8.11 -8.19
N TYR A 28 23.79 7.18 -7.35
CA TYR A 28 24.55 5.97 -7.03
C TYR A 28 23.83 4.64 -7.41
N CYS A 29 22.50 4.65 -7.58
CA CYS A 29 21.72 3.43 -7.85
C CYS A 29 20.29 3.74 -8.30
N PHE A 30 19.63 2.77 -8.91
CA PHE A 30 18.17 2.81 -9.08
C PHE A 30 17.49 2.55 -7.72
N ARG A 31 16.46 3.33 -7.40
CA ARG A 31 15.67 3.21 -6.17
C ARG A 31 14.25 2.77 -6.48
N ILE A 32 14.14 1.59 -7.08
CA ILE A 32 12.83 0.99 -7.39
C ILE A 32 12.23 0.45 -6.10
N SER A 33 11.15 1.05 -5.64
CA SER A 33 10.44 0.62 -4.44
C SER A 33 9.26 -0.30 -4.74
N LYS A 34 8.61 -0.12 -5.89
CA LYS A 34 7.47 -0.95 -6.29
C LYS A 34 7.38 -1.03 -7.82
N VAL A 35 6.93 -2.17 -8.30
CA VAL A 35 6.46 -2.38 -9.67
C VAL A 35 5.10 -3.07 -9.61
N GLU A 36 4.19 -2.71 -10.51
CA GLU A 36 2.86 -3.29 -10.58
C GLU A 36 2.29 -3.11 -11.99
N TYR A 37 1.41 -4.02 -12.42
CA TYR A 37 0.66 -3.85 -13.67
C TYR A 37 -0.71 -3.23 -13.37
N ASP A 38 -1.10 -2.24 -14.18
CA ASP A 38 -2.45 -1.73 -14.16
C ASP A 38 -3.41 -2.62 -14.99
N GLU A 39 -4.69 -2.29 -15.00
CA GLU A 39 -5.71 -3.06 -15.73
C GLU A 39 -5.55 -3.02 -17.26
N SER A 40 -4.82 -2.05 -17.77
CA SER A 40 -4.47 -1.93 -19.19
C SER A 40 -3.16 -2.65 -19.53
N ALA A 41 -2.65 -3.44 -18.59
CA ALA A 41 -1.36 -4.14 -18.69
C ALA A 41 -0.15 -3.21 -18.88
N ASN A 42 -0.24 -1.94 -18.45
CA ASN A 42 0.91 -1.08 -18.37
C ASN A 42 1.73 -1.43 -17.12
N LEU A 43 3.03 -1.53 -17.26
CA LEU A 43 3.95 -1.70 -16.14
C LEU A 43 4.19 -0.35 -15.47
N LEU A 44 3.75 -0.19 -14.24
CA LEU A 44 3.96 0.98 -13.40
C LEU A 44 5.20 0.78 -12.54
N ILE A 45 6.05 1.80 -12.44
CA ILE A 45 7.33 1.73 -11.74
C ILE A 45 7.50 2.95 -10.85
N ALA A 46 7.59 2.71 -9.54
CA ALA A 46 7.98 3.72 -8.56
C ALA A 46 9.50 3.73 -8.42
N ASN A 47 10.14 4.81 -8.88
CA ASN A 47 11.59 5.03 -8.89
C ASN A 47 11.92 6.26 -8.06
N SER A 48 12.15 6.06 -6.79
CA SER A 48 12.23 7.13 -5.78
C SER A 48 13.38 8.11 -5.96
N MET A 49 13.18 9.34 -5.47
CA MET A 49 14.21 10.39 -5.31
C MET A 49 14.82 10.87 -6.65
N VAL A 50 14.06 10.83 -7.71
CA VAL A 50 14.46 11.32 -9.05
C VAL A 50 13.31 12.10 -9.69
N GLN A 51 13.61 12.89 -10.72
CA GLN A 51 12.59 13.70 -11.40
C GLN A 51 11.46 12.85 -12.00
N ASN A 52 11.80 11.71 -12.61
CA ASN A 52 10.83 10.75 -13.14
C ASN A 52 10.51 9.69 -12.06
N ALA A 53 10.01 10.13 -10.90
CA ALA A 53 9.79 9.27 -9.75
C ALA A 53 8.70 8.22 -9.97
N PHE A 54 7.75 8.47 -10.86
CA PHE A 54 6.72 7.54 -11.21
C PHE A 54 6.60 7.44 -12.73
N CYS A 55 7.09 6.34 -13.30
CA CYS A 55 7.07 6.09 -14.73
C CYS A 55 6.30 4.81 -15.09
N TYR A 56 6.03 4.66 -16.37
CA TYR A 56 5.30 3.50 -16.89
C TYR A 56 5.86 3.05 -18.25
N LEU A 57 5.64 1.77 -18.52
CA LEU A 57 5.78 1.15 -19.84
C LEU A 57 4.40 0.66 -20.27
N THR A 58 3.91 1.15 -21.41
CA THR A 58 2.63 0.69 -21.95
C THR A 58 2.75 -0.71 -22.56
N TYR A 59 1.60 -1.37 -22.75
CA TYR A 59 1.54 -2.65 -23.48
C TYR A 59 2.18 -2.57 -24.88
N ASP A 60 2.09 -1.40 -25.55
CA ASP A 60 2.69 -1.15 -26.86
C ASP A 60 4.18 -0.75 -26.80
N ASN A 61 4.85 -0.97 -25.66
CA ASN A 61 6.25 -0.65 -25.42
C ASN A 61 6.61 0.86 -25.52
N VAL A 62 5.70 1.74 -25.12
CA VAL A 62 5.97 3.18 -25.02
C VAL A 62 6.28 3.54 -23.58
N TRP A 63 7.41 4.17 -23.34
CA TRP A 63 7.81 4.70 -22.03
C TRP A 63 7.23 6.10 -21.79
N GLY A 64 6.81 6.35 -20.56
CA GLY A 64 6.34 7.66 -20.12
C GLY A 64 6.49 7.85 -18.61
N ASN A 65 6.15 9.06 -18.14
CA ASN A 65 6.10 9.37 -16.71
C ASN A 65 4.85 10.18 -16.37
N PHE A 66 4.47 10.18 -15.09
CA PHE A 66 3.29 10.90 -14.58
C PHE A 66 3.61 12.32 -14.08
N GLU A 67 4.82 12.82 -14.26
CA GLU A 67 5.25 14.18 -13.85
C GLU A 67 4.89 14.53 -12.40
N THR A 68 5.24 13.67 -11.46
CA THR A 68 4.84 13.78 -10.05
C THR A 68 5.76 14.66 -9.21
N PHE A 69 6.93 15.05 -9.74
CA PHE A 69 7.98 15.73 -9.00
C PHE A 69 7.54 17.05 -8.33
N SER A 70 6.64 17.79 -8.97
CA SER A 70 6.10 19.04 -8.40
C SER A 70 5.32 18.85 -7.09
N LEU A 71 4.80 17.65 -6.83
CA LEU A 71 4.00 17.33 -5.64
C LEU A 71 4.79 16.61 -4.55
N ILE A 72 5.66 15.69 -4.94
CA ILE A 72 6.41 14.84 -3.99
C ILE A 72 7.91 15.18 -3.91
N GLY A 73 8.44 15.98 -4.87
CA GLY A 73 9.86 16.37 -4.90
C GLY A 73 10.79 15.15 -4.92
N GLU A 74 11.84 15.22 -4.10
CA GLU A 74 12.80 14.12 -3.90
C GLU A 74 12.40 13.17 -2.77
N SER A 75 11.13 13.12 -2.37
CA SER A 75 10.67 12.17 -1.36
C SER A 75 10.81 10.72 -1.84
N GLU A 76 11.18 9.83 -0.93
CA GLU A 76 11.20 8.41 -1.22
C GLU A 76 9.77 7.88 -1.32
N ILE A 77 9.44 7.20 -2.41
CA ILE A 77 8.18 6.46 -2.55
C ILE A 77 8.36 5.12 -1.84
N LEU A 78 7.59 4.90 -0.78
CA LEU A 78 7.67 3.69 0.04
C LEU A 78 6.83 2.53 -0.53
N GLY A 79 5.81 2.85 -1.31
CA GLY A 79 4.98 1.84 -1.95
C GLY A 79 3.89 2.43 -2.84
N MET A 80 3.14 1.54 -3.46
CA MET A 80 2.07 1.83 -4.39
C MET A 80 0.96 0.80 -4.24
N THR A 81 -0.30 1.22 -4.40
CA THR A 81 -1.46 0.35 -4.58
C THR A 81 -2.40 0.94 -5.63
N LEU A 82 -3.17 0.08 -6.29
CA LEU A 82 -4.09 0.46 -7.36
C LEU A 82 -5.53 0.24 -6.91
N ASP A 83 -6.38 1.23 -7.16
CA ASP A 83 -7.83 1.13 -6.99
C ASP A 83 -8.44 0.55 -8.27
N LYS A 84 -9.04 -0.62 -8.15
CA LYS A 84 -9.70 -1.31 -9.26
C LYS A 84 -11.07 -0.72 -9.63
N ARG A 85 -11.67 0.11 -8.77
CA ARG A 85 -13.02 0.64 -8.95
C ARG A 85 -13.02 1.98 -9.68
N HIS A 86 -12.14 2.91 -9.29
CA HIS A 86 -12.02 4.25 -9.87
C HIS A 86 -10.75 4.40 -10.71
N HIS A 87 -9.93 3.34 -10.80
CA HIS A 87 -8.65 3.31 -11.50
C HIS A 87 -7.62 4.31 -10.95
N TYR A 88 -7.71 4.66 -9.65
CA TYR A 88 -6.75 5.52 -8.99
C TYR A 88 -5.47 4.78 -8.67
N LYS A 89 -4.38 5.51 -8.68
CA LYS A 89 -3.04 5.05 -8.27
C LYS A 89 -2.66 5.79 -7.00
N PHE A 90 -2.41 5.06 -5.93
CA PHE A 90 -2.00 5.61 -4.64
C PHE A 90 -0.53 5.31 -4.40
N LEU A 91 0.28 6.35 -4.21
CA LEU A 91 1.69 6.23 -3.83
C LEU A 91 1.91 6.93 -2.50
N TRP A 92 2.53 6.25 -1.54
CA TRP A 92 2.85 6.89 -0.26
C TRP A 92 4.35 7.10 -0.11
N THR A 93 4.70 8.19 0.57
CA THR A 93 6.06 8.71 0.59
C THR A 93 6.62 8.83 2.01
N SER A 94 7.93 8.94 2.11
CA SER A 94 8.66 9.07 3.38
C SER A 94 8.36 10.36 4.15
N ASP A 95 7.82 11.38 3.49
CA ASP A 95 7.33 12.63 4.08
C ASP A 95 5.83 12.61 4.41
N ASN A 96 5.26 11.41 4.50
CA ASN A 96 3.88 11.13 4.91
C ASN A 96 2.78 11.68 4.00
N LYS A 97 3.06 11.89 2.74
CA LYS A 97 2.07 12.21 1.72
C LYS A 97 1.57 10.94 1.06
N ILE A 98 0.30 10.95 0.64
CA ILE A 98 -0.26 9.96 -0.27
C ILE A 98 -0.59 10.70 -1.56
N LEU A 99 0.19 10.48 -2.60
CA LEU A 99 -0.10 10.99 -3.93
C LEU A 99 -1.16 10.12 -4.59
N VAL A 100 -2.20 10.74 -5.10
CA VAL A 100 -3.29 10.09 -5.82
C VAL A 100 -3.29 10.58 -7.26
N LEU A 101 -3.39 9.65 -8.21
CA LEU A 101 -3.49 9.96 -9.63
C LEU A 101 -4.70 9.21 -10.22
N ASP A 102 -5.40 9.86 -11.14
CA ASP A 102 -6.40 9.21 -11.99
C ASP A 102 -5.82 8.85 -13.37
N ASN A 103 -6.66 8.32 -14.26
CA ASN A 103 -6.30 7.99 -15.63
C ASN A 103 -6.27 9.21 -16.57
N ASP A 104 -6.88 10.31 -16.19
CA ASP A 104 -6.92 11.56 -16.96
C ASP A 104 -5.69 12.45 -16.70
N GLY A 105 -4.81 12.02 -15.78
CA GLY A 105 -3.59 12.71 -15.40
C GLY A 105 -3.78 13.74 -14.29
N ASN A 106 -4.97 13.81 -13.66
CA ASN A 106 -5.15 14.61 -12.47
C ASN A 106 -4.37 14.02 -11.30
N LYS A 107 -3.86 14.89 -10.44
CA LYS A 107 -3.02 14.54 -9.31
C LYS A 107 -3.41 15.36 -8.10
N ILE A 108 -3.48 14.71 -6.93
CA ILE A 108 -3.77 15.36 -5.66
C ILE A 108 -3.01 14.69 -4.52
N ILE A 109 -2.77 15.39 -3.44
CA ILE A 109 -2.20 14.85 -2.21
C ILE A 109 -3.33 14.56 -1.22
N LEU A 110 -3.49 13.30 -0.84
CA LEU A 110 -4.27 12.91 0.33
C LEU A 110 -3.35 13.01 1.56
N ASN A 111 -3.74 13.85 2.51
CA ASN A 111 -3.04 13.94 3.78
C ASN A 111 -3.63 12.90 4.75
N PRO A 112 -2.88 11.86 5.17
CA PRO A 112 -3.37 10.83 6.08
C PRO A 112 -3.70 11.39 7.46
N ASN A 113 -3.25 12.60 7.78
CA ASN A 113 -3.51 13.29 9.05
C ASN A 113 -4.63 14.33 8.94
N ASN A 114 -5.27 14.47 7.77
CA ASN A 114 -6.41 15.36 7.61
C ASN A 114 -7.56 14.92 8.56
N GLY A 115 -8.14 15.85 9.29
CA GLY A 115 -9.12 15.55 10.34
C GLY A 115 -8.54 14.99 11.65
N SER A 116 -7.22 14.80 11.76
CA SER A 116 -6.56 14.24 12.95
C SER A 116 -5.83 15.30 13.76
N TYR A 117 -5.87 15.15 15.09
CA TYR A 117 -5.05 15.96 16.02
C TYR A 117 -3.55 15.67 15.88
N ASP A 118 -3.18 14.42 15.61
CA ASP A 118 -1.79 14.00 15.47
C ASP A 118 -1.34 14.07 14.01
N GLN A 119 -0.52 15.07 13.72
CA GLN A 119 0.05 15.31 12.40
C GLN A 119 1.37 14.56 12.16
N SER A 120 1.83 13.75 13.12
CA SER A 120 3.13 13.06 13.05
C SER A 120 3.02 11.59 12.62
N THR A 121 1.83 11.11 12.28
CA THR A 121 1.59 9.72 11.90
C THR A 121 2.27 9.37 10.56
N LYS A 122 3.02 8.27 10.53
CA LYS A 122 3.72 7.78 9.34
C LYS A 122 2.94 6.69 8.64
N VAL A 123 2.84 6.78 7.32
CA VAL A 123 2.21 5.75 6.48
C VAL A 123 3.22 4.65 6.16
N ASN A 124 2.91 3.41 6.49
CA ASN A 124 3.73 2.24 6.19
C ASN A 124 3.16 1.38 5.06
N CYS A 125 1.84 1.25 4.99
CA CYS A 125 1.17 0.47 3.94
C CYS A 125 -0.24 1.00 3.67
N ILE A 126 -0.74 0.73 2.47
CA ILE A 126 -2.10 1.08 2.06
C ILE A 126 -2.69 -0.12 1.32
N VAL A 127 -3.94 -0.46 1.63
CA VAL A 127 -4.74 -1.43 0.89
C VAL A 127 -6.14 -0.88 0.67
N GLN A 128 -6.76 -1.25 -0.45
CA GLN A 128 -8.17 -0.99 -0.67
C GLN A 128 -8.96 -2.25 -0.36
N ASP A 129 -10.07 -2.09 0.32
CA ASP A 129 -10.97 -3.20 0.60
C ASP A 129 -12.03 -3.40 -0.51
N MET A 130 -12.90 -4.42 -0.34
CA MET A 130 -13.90 -4.74 -1.36
C MET A 130 -15.06 -3.74 -1.42
N ASP A 131 -15.25 -2.92 -0.39
CA ASP A 131 -16.24 -1.84 -0.35
C ASP A 131 -15.71 -0.57 -1.02
N GLY A 132 -14.41 -0.55 -1.32
CA GLY A 132 -13.72 0.56 -1.97
C GLY A 132 -13.12 1.55 -1.00
N GLU A 133 -13.08 1.23 0.29
CA GLU A 133 -12.48 2.03 1.33
C GLU A 133 -10.97 1.90 1.32
N LEU A 134 -10.26 3.00 1.59
CA LEU A 134 -8.80 2.99 1.65
C LEU A 134 -8.32 2.82 3.09
N TRP A 135 -7.74 1.67 3.37
CA TRP A 135 -7.19 1.30 4.67
C TRP A 135 -5.71 1.64 4.73
N ILE A 136 -5.32 2.49 5.67
CA ILE A 136 -3.99 3.07 5.79
C ILE A 136 -3.36 2.56 7.09
N GLY A 137 -2.37 1.68 6.97
CA GLY A 137 -1.57 1.19 8.08
C GLY A 137 -0.46 2.19 8.42
N THR A 138 -0.38 2.56 9.69
CA THR A 138 0.52 3.62 10.16
C THR A 138 1.39 3.13 11.33
N ASP A 139 2.34 3.96 11.76
CA ASP A 139 3.13 3.74 12.98
C ASP A 139 2.30 3.91 14.29
N LYS A 140 1.03 4.29 14.17
CA LYS A 140 0.08 4.52 15.27
C LYS A 140 -1.30 3.93 14.97
N GLY A 141 -1.32 2.70 14.47
CA GLY A 141 -2.55 1.98 14.15
C GLY A 141 -3.06 2.20 12.74
N ILE A 142 -4.36 2.18 12.58
CA ILE A 142 -5.05 2.18 11.30
C ILE A 142 -5.89 3.46 11.14
N LYS A 143 -5.88 4.00 9.93
CA LYS A 143 -6.81 5.03 9.47
C LYS A 143 -7.56 4.55 8.24
N VAL A 144 -8.76 5.07 8.02
CA VAL A 144 -9.59 4.74 6.85
C VAL A 144 -10.10 6.01 6.18
N ALA A 145 -9.97 6.06 4.87
CA ALA A 145 -10.67 7.02 4.02
C ALA A 145 -11.87 6.30 3.39
N TYR A 146 -13.06 6.63 3.88
CA TYR A 146 -14.31 5.94 3.49
C TYR A 146 -14.84 6.38 2.14
N ASN A 147 -14.69 7.66 1.79
CA ASN A 147 -15.23 8.21 0.55
C ASN A 147 -14.09 8.64 -0.40
N ILE A 148 -13.54 7.69 -1.13
CA ILE A 148 -12.49 7.99 -2.12
C ILE A 148 -13.03 8.43 -3.48
N ALA A 149 -14.36 8.35 -3.73
CA ALA A 149 -14.95 8.87 -4.96
C ALA A 149 -14.72 10.38 -5.10
N ASP A 150 -14.76 11.10 -3.99
CA ASP A 150 -14.58 12.56 -3.93
C ASP A 150 -13.14 12.97 -3.61
N ILE A 151 -12.18 12.06 -3.78
CA ILE A 151 -10.79 12.27 -3.34
C ILE A 151 -10.11 13.45 -4.05
N PHE A 152 -10.58 13.84 -5.23
CA PHE A 152 -10.09 14.99 -5.99
C PHE A 152 -10.74 16.32 -5.60
N GLU A 153 -11.69 16.34 -4.65
CA GLU A 153 -12.17 17.60 -4.09
C GLU A 153 -11.09 18.29 -3.29
N THR A 154 -10.93 19.60 -3.51
CA THR A 154 -9.84 20.39 -2.94
C THR A 154 -10.22 21.84 -2.75
N ASN A 155 -9.63 22.51 -1.76
CA ASN A 155 -9.79 23.95 -1.53
C ASN A 155 -8.57 24.75 -2.06
N ASP A 156 -7.43 24.11 -2.26
CA ASP A 156 -6.15 24.74 -2.65
C ASP A 156 -5.62 24.26 -4.01
N GLY A 157 -6.32 23.32 -4.66
CA GLY A 157 -5.93 22.70 -5.92
C GLY A 157 -4.82 21.65 -5.78
N ILE A 158 -4.36 21.34 -4.57
CA ILE A 158 -3.22 20.46 -4.30
C ILE A 158 -3.57 19.37 -3.29
N THR A 159 -4.31 19.72 -2.22
CA THR A 159 -4.61 18.82 -1.11
C THR A 159 -6.07 18.40 -1.12
N SER A 160 -6.32 17.10 -1.06
CA SER A 160 -7.67 16.55 -0.94
C SER A 160 -8.36 16.97 0.35
N THR A 161 -9.65 17.25 0.27
CA THR A 161 -10.49 17.49 1.45
C THR A 161 -10.92 16.19 2.15
N THR A 162 -10.69 15.04 1.53
CA THR A 162 -11.03 13.73 2.11
C THR A 162 -10.33 13.52 3.45
N GLU A 163 -11.10 13.14 4.45
CA GLU A 163 -10.59 12.85 5.80
C GLU A 163 -10.18 11.37 5.93
N CYS A 164 -9.09 11.14 6.67
CA CYS A 164 -8.64 9.82 7.07
C CYS A 164 -8.96 9.61 8.55
N GLN A 165 -9.94 8.79 8.84
CA GLN A 165 -10.50 8.63 10.18
C GLN A 165 -9.87 7.42 10.89
N ASN A 166 -9.68 7.54 12.21
CA ASN A 166 -9.36 6.40 13.05
C ASN A 166 -10.64 5.58 13.31
N ILE A 167 -10.54 4.28 13.30
CA ILE A 167 -11.63 3.38 13.68
C ILE A 167 -11.74 3.37 15.21
N ILE A 168 -12.94 3.59 15.73
CA ILE A 168 -13.23 3.50 17.16
C ILE A 168 -13.88 2.14 17.42
N TYR A 169 -13.30 1.37 18.32
CA TYR A 169 -13.90 0.16 18.85
C TYR A 169 -14.10 0.24 20.36
N GLN A 170 -14.99 -0.56 20.91
CA GLN A 170 -15.24 -0.62 22.34
C GLN A 170 -14.69 -1.91 22.94
N GLU A 171 -13.84 -1.77 23.94
CA GLU A 171 -13.36 -2.89 24.73
C GLU A 171 -13.68 -2.64 26.20
N ASN A 172 -14.40 -3.56 26.85
CA ASN A 172 -14.84 -3.45 28.23
C ASN A 172 -15.58 -2.13 28.54
N GLY A 173 -16.33 -1.59 27.58
CA GLY A 173 -17.08 -0.33 27.71
C GLY A 173 -16.24 0.93 27.57
N ILE A 174 -14.96 0.82 27.21
CA ILE A 174 -14.05 1.94 26.94
C ILE A 174 -13.86 2.06 25.44
N ALA A 175 -14.14 3.25 24.88
CA ALA A 175 -13.88 3.54 23.49
C ALA A 175 -12.38 3.77 23.27
N GLN A 176 -11.80 3.08 22.29
CA GLN A 176 -10.38 3.18 21.93
C GLN A 176 -10.25 3.25 20.42
N TYR A 177 -9.17 3.83 19.94
CA TYR A 177 -8.82 3.71 18.52
C TYR A 177 -8.21 2.34 18.25
N LEU A 178 -8.66 1.71 17.16
CA LEU A 178 -8.23 0.40 16.76
C LEU A 178 -6.72 0.37 16.51
N LEU A 179 -6.03 -0.52 17.24
CA LEU A 179 -4.58 -0.71 17.17
C LEU A 179 -3.75 0.57 17.38
N ASN A 180 -4.24 1.54 18.18
CA ASN A 180 -3.65 2.88 18.34
C ASN A 180 -2.17 2.89 18.78
N PHE A 181 -1.69 1.81 19.41
CA PHE A 181 -0.31 1.68 19.88
C PHE A 181 0.54 0.73 19.02
N GLU A 182 -0.04 0.26 17.91
CA GLU A 182 0.63 -0.69 17.04
C GLU A 182 1.31 0.02 15.87
N ASN A 183 2.56 -0.33 15.62
CA ASN A 183 3.21 -0.02 14.36
C ASN A 183 2.79 -1.08 13.33
N VAL A 184 1.84 -0.72 12.46
CA VAL A 184 1.34 -1.56 11.38
C VAL A 184 2.39 -1.59 10.27
N THR A 185 2.90 -2.76 9.94
CA THR A 185 3.97 -2.92 8.94
C THR A 185 3.43 -3.31 7.56
N CYS A 186 2.37 -4.09 7.52
CA CYS A 186 1.72 -4.53 6.29
C CYS A 186 0.25 -4.85 6.54
N MET A 187 -0.55 -4.79 5.48
CA MET A 187 -1.95 -5.19 5.49
C MET A 187 -2.30 -5.95 4.23
N MET A 188 -3.31 -6.80 4.29
CA MET A 188 -3.95 -7.41 3.14
C MET A 188 -5.45 -7.61 3.39
N ILE A 189 -6.21 -7.69 2.32
CA ILE A 189 -7.64 -7.99 2.33
C ILE A 189 -7.83 -9.40 1.77
N ASP A 190 -8.56 -10.26 2.48
CA ASP A 190 -8.88 -11.59 1.98
C ASP A 190 -10.21 -11.63 1.22
N GLY A 191 -10.54 -12.76 0.62
CA GLY A 191 -11.75 -12.94 -0.17
C GLY A 191 -13.07 -12.80 0.62
N GLY A 192 -13.02 -12.70 1.93
CA GLY A 192 -14.15 -12.38 2.81
C GLY A 192 -14.17 -10.93 3.27
N ASN A 193 -13.39 -10.06 2.63
CA ASN A 193 -13.19 -8.65 3.00
C ASN A 193 -12.62 -8.44 4.42
N ARG A 194 -12.03 -9.49 5.03
CA ARG A 194 -11.39 -9.35 6.33
C ARG A 194 -10.05 -8.65 6.17
N LYS A 195 -9.70 -7.81 7.15
CA LYS A 195 -8.45 -7.06 7.16
C LYS A 195 -7.42 -7.84 7.97
N TRP A 196 -6.39 -8.31 7.31
CA TRP A 196 -5.22 -8.93 7.93
C TRP A 196 -4.17 -7.86 8.16
N VAL A 197 -3.80 -7.63 9.40
CA VAL A 197 -2.94 -6.52 9.84
C VAL A 197 -1.70 -7.08 10.50
N GLY A 198 -0.55 -6.98 9.84
CA GLY A 198 0.74 -7.35 10.39
C GLY A 198 1.36 -6.17 11.14
N THR A 199 1.99 -6.47 12.28
CA THR A 199 2.59 -5.47 13.16
C THR A 199 4.08 -5.70 13.38
N GLU A 200 4.78 -4.70 13.88
CA GLU A 200 6.20 -4.78 14.17
C GLU A 200 6.51 -5.70 15.38
N ARG A 201 5.57 -5.86 16.33
CA ARG A 201 5.88 -6.51 17.63
C ARG A 201 4.83 -7.49 18.11
N ASN A 202 3.59 -7.36 17.67
CA ASN A 202 2.46 -8.07 18.24
C ASN A 202 1.78 -9.05 17.26
N GLY A 203 2.52 -9.50 16.23
CA GLY A 203 2.03 -10.53 15.30
C GLY A 203 0.98 -9.99 14.33
N ILE A 204 -0.10 -10.74 14.15
CA ILE A 204 -1.12 -10.47 13.13
C ILE A 204 -2.49 -10.37 13.81
N TYR A 205 -3.18 -9.29 13.53
CA TYR A 205 -4.61 -9.13 13.83
C TYR A 205 -5.43 -9.41 12.57
N VAL A 206 -6.52 -10.13 12.73
CA VAL A 206 -7.53 -10.32 11.67
C VAL A 206 -8.82 -9.68 12.12
N LEU A 207 -9.26 -8.67 11.39
CA LEU A 207 -10.44 -7.89 11.70
C LEU A 207 -11.63 -8.30 10.83
N SER A 208 -12.83 -8.02 11.30
CA SER A 208 -14.09 -8.15 10.55
C SER A 208 -14.06 -7.33 9.25
N PRO A 209 -14.98 -7.60 8.30
CA PRO A 209 -15.10 -6.79 7.09
C PRO A 209 -15.29 -5.29 7.36
N SER A 210 -16.03 -4.91 8.40
CA SER A 210 -16.21 -3.52 8.86
C SER A 210 -15.05 -2.98 9.69
N GLY A 211 -14.16 -3.86 10.17
CA GLY A 211 -13.01 -3.49 11.00
C GLY A 211 -13.34 -3.19 12.47
N ASP A 212 -14.58 -3.33 12.87
CA ASP A 212 -15.07 -3.03 14.23
C ASP A 212 -14.92 -4.19 15.21
N GLU A 213 -14.60 -5.40 14.73
CA GLU A 213 -14.40 -6.61 15.53
C GLU A 213 -13.05 -7.26 15.21
N GLN A 214 -12.30 -7.62 16.26
CA GLN A 214 -11.11 -8.46 16.16
C GLN A 214 -11.53 -9.92 16.15
N LEU A 215 -11.39 -10.60 15.00
CA LEU A 215 -11.74 -12.01 14.83
C LEU A 215 -10.64 -12.93 15.36
N TYR A 216 -9.37 -12.62 15.03
CA TYR A 216 -8.21 -13.41 15.47
C TYR A 216 -7.03 -12.51 15.81
N HIS A 217 -6.16 -13.02 16.69
CA HIS A 217 -4.87 -12.46 17.00
C HIS A 217 -3.83 -13.59 17.04
N PHE A 218 -2.97 -13.65 16.04
CA PHE A 218 -1.92 -14.65 15.93
C PHE A 218 -0.58 -14.08 16.40
N THR A 219 0.02 -14.75 17.38
CA THR A 219 1.36 -14.46 17.89
C THR A 219 2.23 -15.71 17.88
N ALA A 220 3.53 -15.56 18.06
CA ALA A 220 4.45 -16.68 18.16
C ALA A 220 4.15 -17.58 19.39
N GLU A 221 3.46 -17.06 20.40
CA GLU A 221 3.11 -17.76 21.63
C GLU A 221 1.80 -18.59 21.49
N ASN A 222 0.89 -18.20 20.60
CA ASN A 222 -0.42 -18.83 20.48
C ASN A 222 -0.68 -19.50 19.11
N SER A 223 0.28 -19.43 18.18
CA SER A 223 0.14 -19.93 16.82
C SER A 223 1.49 -20.44 16.28
N PRO A 224 1.51 -21.10 15.10
CA PRO A 224 2.75 -21.50 14.42
C PRO A 224 3.57 -20.31 13.85
N LEU A 225 3.18 -19.06 14.11
CA LEU A 225 3.93 -17.89 13.70
C LEU A 225 5.34 -17.92 14.34
N ILE A 226 6.40 -17.79 13.53
CA ILE A 226 7.77 -17.94 13.99
C ILE A 226 8.38 -16.67 14.59
N SER A 227 7.71 -15.51 14.40
CA SER A 227 8.08 -14.22 15.00
C SER A 227 6.87 -13.29 14.99
N ASN A 228 6.75 -12.45 16.02
CA ASN A 228 5.74 -11.40 16.11
C ASN A 228 6.05 -10.19 15.20
N ARG A 229 7.27 -10.11 14.65
CA ARG A 229 7.63 -9.07 13.68
C ARG A 229 7.26 -9.50 12.27
N VAL A 230 6.11 -9.05 11.81
CA VAL A 230 5.60 -9.33 10.47
C VAL A 230 6.10 -8.26 9.51
N LEU A 231 6.62 -8.68 8.37
CA LEU A 231 7.19 -7.77 7.35
C LEU A 231 6.28 -7.62 6.14
N CYS A 232 5.65 -8.72 5.72
CA CYS A 232 4.76 -8.73 4.57
C CYS A 232 3.79 -9.91 4.64
N MET A 233 2.67 -9.79 3.94
CA MET A 233 1.69 -10.86 3.75
C MET A 233 1.22 -10.89 2.30
N ALA A 234 0.91 -12.08 1.80
CA ALA A 234 0.32 -12.27 0.48
C ALA A 234 -0.61 -13.48 0.49
N GLN A 235 -1.73 -13.38 -0.23
CA GLN A 235 -2.68 -14.47 -0.37
C GLN A 235 -2.54 -15.13 -1.75
N ASN A 236 -2.56 -16.44 -1.76
CA ASN A 236 -2.76 -17.21 -2.98
C ASN A 236 -4.27 -17.17 -3.34
N GLY A 237 -4.61 -16.43 -4.39
CA GLY A 237 -6.00 -16.26 -4.85
C GLY A 237 -6.69 -17.58 -5.26
N LEU A 238 -5.92 -18.61 -5.63
CA LEU A 238 -6.49 -19.90 -6.07
C LEU A 238 -7.01 -20.75 -4.92
N ASN A 239 -6.36 -20.71 -3.76
CA ASN A 239 -6.67 -21.62 -2.65
C ASN A 239 -6.89 -20.91 -1.30
N GLY A 240 -6.72 -19.59 -1.23
CA GLY A 240 -6.88 -18.79 -0.03
C GLY A 240 -5.73 -18.91 0.99
N GLU A 241 -4.66 -19.61 0.67
CA GLU A 241 -3.49 -19.73 1.55
C GLU A 241 -2.80 -18.38 1.70
N VAL A 242 -2.56 -17.96 2.94
CA VAL A 242 -1.87 -16.71 3.28
C VAL A 242 -0.42 -17.02 3.61
N PHE A 243 0.50 -16.43 2.86
CA PHE A 243 1.92 -16.45 3.14
C PHE A 243 2.30 -15.24 3.98
N ILE A 244 3.06 -15.48 5.04
CA ILE A 244 3.44 -14.49 6.05
C ILE A 244 4.95 -14.46 6.14
N GLY A 245 5.55 -13.34 5.73
CA GLY A 245 6.98 -13.07 5.87
C GLY A 245 7.28 -12.36 7.19
N THR A 246 8.20 -12.91 7.95
CA THR A 246 8.68 -12.34 9.21
C THR A 246 10.19 -12.09 9.16
N ASP A 247 10.77 -11.47 10.16
CA ASP A 247 12.22 -11.31 10.30
C ASP A 247 12.97 -12.64 10.54
N ARG A 248 12.25 -13.76 10.76
CA ARG A 248 12.82 -15.10 11.00
C ARG A 248 12.49 -16.12 9.91
N GLY A 249 11.82 -15.71 8.85
CA GLY A 249 11.46 -16.58 7.73
C GLY A 249 9.99 -16.48 7.33
N ILE A 250 9.53 -17.43 6.52
CA ILE A 250 8.18 -17.44 5.94
C ILE A 250 7.40 -18.62 6.50
N VAL A 251 6.15 -18.35 6.87
CA VAL A 251 5.14 -19.38 7.20
C VAL A 251 3.91 -19.20 6.36
N SER A 252 3.05 -20.22 6.28
CA SER A 252 1.75 -20.09 5.63
C SER A 252 0.62 -20.52 6.54
N TYR A 253 -0.58 -19.95 6.29
CA TYR A 253 -1.81 -20.22 7.00
C TYR A 253 -2.95 -20.43 6.02
N ARG A 254 -3.77 -21.46 6.22
CA ARG A 254 -4.82 -21.82 5.29
C ARG A 254 -6.21 -22.05 5.92
N ALA A 255 -6.31 -22.45 7.19
CA ALA A 255 -7.53 -23.02 7.75
C ALA A 255 -8.76 -22.10 7.70
N GLU A 256 -8.59 -20.81 8.00
CA GLU A 256 -9.68 -19.81 8.10
C GLU A 256 -9.64 -18.75 6.99
N SER A 257 -8.67 -18.85 6.09
CA SER A 257 -8.54 -17.88 4.98
C SER A 257 -9.56 -18.18 3.89
N ILE A 258 -10.13 -17.15 3.29
CA ILE A 258 -11.09 -17.25 2.20
C ILE A 258 -10.36 -16.93 0.90
N LYS A 259 -10.64 -17.67 -0.18
CA LYS A 259 -10.04 -17.44 -1.49
C LYS A 259 -10.26 -16.00 -1.92
N GLY A 260 -9.21 -15.38 -2.46
CA GLY A 260 -9.32 -14.12 -3.18
C GLY A 260 -10.19 -14.27 -4.43
N MET A 261 -10.83 -13.19 -4.83
CA MET A 261 -11.53 -13.12 -6.11
C MET A 261 -10.57 -12.63 -7.22
#